data_5f614f640f20cfd1794b6a7b97491af2
#
_entry.id   5f614f640f20cfd1794b6a7b97491af2
#
_cell.length_a   1.000
_cell.length_b   1.000
_cell.length_c   1.000
_cell.angle_alpha   90.00
_cell.angle_beta   90.00
_cell.angle_gamma   90.00
#
_symmetry.space_group_name_H-M   'P 1'
#
loop_
_entity.id
_entity.type
_entity.pdbx_description
1 polymer ?
#
loop_
_entity_poly.entity_id
_entity_poly.type
_entity_poly.pdbx_seq_one_letter_code
_entity_poly.pdbx_strand_id
1 'polypeptide(L)'
;MKLKILAKIIEKILGVADNGDGPRADMFLPDRLLAMAFALFTLGIGFGVYAVFEFTVWKIVVAVFGIALGVLAVLCWKNQTIHIISEEQFTYTTMFGNTRTYNFSDIKGLVRNQDSMTMLVGNDKVHIESMAVLSERLIDSINKALEQRRG
;
A
#
# COMPACT_ATOMS: atom_id res chain seq x y z
N MET A 1 10.65 25.32 -11.59
CA MET A 1 11.22 24.49 -12.67
C MET A 1 11.89 23.21 -12.15
N LYS A 2 12.73 23.30 -11.13
CA LYS A 2 13.45 22.13 -10.55
C LYS A 2 12.51 21.10 -9.91
N LEU A 3 11.40 21.50 -9.31
CA LEU A 3 10.44 20.59 -8.67
C LEU A 3 9.70 19.69 -9.68
N LYS A 4 9.39 20.22 -10.87
CA LYS A 4 8.73 19.43 -11.94
C LYS A 4 9.65 18.37 -12.55
N ILE A 5 10.95 18.67 -12.61
CA ILE A 5 11.96 17.72 -13.10
C ILE A 5 12.17 16.61 -12.08
N LEU A 6 12.22 16.97 -10.79
CA LEU A 6 12.35 16.00 -9.71
C LEU A 6 11.12 15.06 -9.66
N ALA A 7 9.91 15.59 -9.79
CA ALA A 7 8.69 14.81 -9.88
C ALA A 7 8.72 13.81 -11.06
N LYS A 8 9.12 14.24 -12.25
CA LYS A 8 9.27 13.37 -13.42
C LYS A 8 10.33 12.27 -13.24
N ILE A 9 11.44 12.59 -12.57
CA ILE A 9 12.48 11.60 -12.28
C ILE A 9 11.96 10.57 -11.28
N ILE A 10 11.26 11.03 -10.25
CA ILE A 10 10.62 10.16 -9.24
C ILE A 10 9.55 9.28 -9.89
N GLU A 11 8.70 9.83 -10.73
CA GLU A 11 7.70 9.09 -11.52
C GLU A 11 8.37 8.00 -12.37
N LYS A 12 9.48 8.32 -13.03
CA LYS A 12 10.20 7.38 -13.87
C LYS A 12 10.91 6.27 -13.08
N ILE A 13 11.48 6.59 -11.92
CA ILE A 13 12.17 5.63 -11.04
C ILE A 13 11.17 4.71 -10.35
N LEU A 14 10.04 5.23 -9.90
CA LEU A 14 9.00 4.46 -9.22
C LEU A 14 8.08 3.70 -10.18
N GLY A 15 8.22 3.90 -11.49
CA GLY A 15 7.33 3.30 -12.48
C GLY A 15 5.89 3.80 -12.39
N VAL A 16 5.70 5.01 -11.83
CA VAL A 16 4.40 5.67 -11.66
C VAL A 16 3.95 6.33 -12.97
N ALA A 17 4.82 6.40 -13.96
CA ALA A 17 4.52 6.97 -15.27
C ALA A 17 3.69 6.02 -16.13
N ASP A 18 2.65 5.45 -15.57
CA ASP A 18 1.59 4.95 -16.39
C ASP A 18 0.36 5.85 -16.23
N ASN A 19 0.38 6.94 -16.99
CA ASN A 19 -0.83 7.68 -17.32
C ASN A 19 -1.65 6.92 -18.35
N GLY A 20 -1.36 5.62 -18.50
CA GLY A 20 -2.06 4.75 -19.40
C GLY A 20 -3.49 4.53 -18.94
N ASP A 21 -4.37 4.45 -19.90
CA ASP A 21 -5.76 4.05 -19.78
C ASP A 21 -5.93 2.59 -19.27
N GLY A 22 -4.97 2.09 -18.52
CA GLY A 22 -5.05 0.79 -17.88
C GLY A 22 -6.05 0.80 -16.73
N PRO A 23 -6.76 -0.31 -16.48
CA PRO A 23 -7.68 -0.40 -15.36
C PRO A 23 -6.90 -0.20 -14.05
N ARG A 24 -7.28 0.83 -13.30
CA ARG A 24 -6.74 1.02 -11.95
C ARG A 24 -7.06 -0.22 -11.12
N ALA A 25 -6.18 -0.55 -10.19
CA ALA A 25 -6.46 -1.57 -9.19
C ALA A 25 -7.79 -1.30 -8.49
N ASP A 26 -8.53 -2.34 -8.16
CA ASP A 26 -9.77 -2.23 -7.40
C ASP A 26 -9.54 -1.82 -5.94
N MET A 27 -8.36 -2.10 -5.41
CA MET A 27 -7.85 -1.53 -4.17
C MET A 27 -6.44 -1.00 -4.41
N PHE A 28 -6.18 0.21 -3.96
CA PHE A 28 -4.85 0.83 -4.00
C PHE A 28 -4.68 1.78 -2.82
N LEU A 29 -3.44 2.08 -2.50
CA LEU A 29 -3.12 3.06 -1.47
C LEU A 29 -2.98 4.46 -2.08
N PRO A 30 -3.52 5.49 -1.42
CA PRO A 30 -3.53 6.85 -1.97
C PRO A 30 -2.13 7.48 -1.98
N ASP A 31 -1.94 8.46 -2.84
CA ASP A 31 -0.67 9.20 -2.97
C ASP A 31 -0.25 9.94 -1.70
N ARG A 32 -1.17 10.11 -0.74
CA ARG A 32 -0.86 10.64 0.59
C ARG A 32 0.16 9.77 1.33
N LEU A 33 0.11 8.45 1.13
CA LEU A 33 1.10 7.52 1.70
C LEU A 33 2.48 7.76 1.10
N LEU A 34 2.55 8.03 -0.19
CA LEU A 34 3.79 8.40 -0.87
C LEU A 34 4.36 9.72 -0.34
N ALA A 35 3.51 10.73 -0.14
CA ALA A 35 3.92 12.00 0.47
C ALA A 35 4.48 11.81 1.89
N MET A 36 3.84 10.94 2.69
CA MET A 36 4.34 10.58 4.01
C MET A 36 5.68 9.85 3.94
N ALA A 37 5.87 8.96 2.97
CA ALA A 37 7.15 8.28 2.73
C ALA A 37 8.27 9.29 2.44
N PHE A 38 8.02 10.30 1.60
CA PHE A 38 8.99 11.35 1.33
C PHE A 38 9.31 12.20 2.56
N ALA A 39 8.33 12.51 3.39
CA ALA A 39 8.56 13.21 4.66
C ALA A 39 9.47 12.38 5.58
N LEU A 40 9.23 11.07 5.68
CA LEU A 40 10.07 10.16 6.48
C LEU A 40 11.50 10.06 5.93
N PHE A 41 11.68 9.99 4.60
CA PHE A 41 13.00 10.02 3.98
C PHE A 41 13.74 11.33 4.26
N THR A 42 13.06 12.46 4.12
CA THR A 42 13.66 13.79 4.37
C THR A 42 14.11 13.91 5.82
N LEU A 43 13.28 13.48 6.77
CA LEU A 43 13.64 13.45 8.19
C LEU A 43 14.81 12.49 8.45
N GLY A 44 14.76 11.28 7.91
CA GLY A 44 15.83 10.29 8.06
C GLY A 44 17.17 10.77 7.53
N ILE A 45 17.18 11.33 6.33
CA ILE A 45 18.39 11.91 5.70
C ILE A 45 18.88 13.14 6.51
N GLY A 46 17.97 14.02 6.92
CA GLY A 46 18.30 15.19 7.72
C GLY A 46 18.99 14.83 9.03
N PHE A 47 18.44 13.87 9.77
CA PHE A 47 19.06 13.36 11.00
C PHE A 47 20.37 12.61 10.73
N GLY A 48 20.49 11.90 9.61
CA GLY A 48 21.71 11.24 9.18
C GLY A 48 22.84 12.24 8.93
N VAL A 49 22.55 13.31 8.18
CA VAL A 49 23.51 14.40 7.93
C VAL A 49 23.90 15.10 9.23
N TYR A 50 22.92 15.38 10.09
CA TYR A 50 23.19 16.02 11.38
C TYR A 50 24.05 15.14 12.31
N ALA A 51 23.88 13.82 12.25
CA ALA A 51 24.70 12.87 13.00
C ALA A 51 26.17 12.85 12.55
N VAL A 52 26.47 13.26 11.32
CA VAL A 52 27.86 13.39 10.83
C VAL A 52 28.59 14.56 11.51
N PHE A 53 27.86 15.66 11.76
CA PHE A 53 28.45 16.85 12.40
C PHE A 53 28.55 16.72 13.93
N GLU A 54 27.55 16.10 14.52
CA GLU A 54 27.51 15.80 15.96
C GLU A 54 27.13 14.35 16.21
N PHE A 55 28.12 13.51 16.39
CA PHE A 55 27.89 12.09 16.62
C PHE A 55 27.11 11.85 17.88
N THR A 56 25.89 11.34 17.69
CA THR A 56 25.03 10.92 18.80
C THR A 56 24.22 9.69 18.35
N VAL A 57 24.26 8.63 19.13
CA VAL A 57 23.65 7.33 18.78
C VAL A 57 22.16 7.46 18.44
N TRP A 58 21.41 8.25 19.23
CA TRP A 58 19.97 8.40 18.99
C TRP A 58 19.64 9.04 17.62
N LYS A 59 20.51 9.97 17.13
CA LYS A 59 20.31 10.58 15.81
C LYS A 59 20.45 9.54 14.69
N ILE A 60 21.39 8.62 14.83
CA ILE A 60 21.57 7.51 13.90
C ILE A 60 20.37 6.58 13.94
N VAL A 61 19.86 6.27 15.13
CA VAL A 61 18.66 5.43 15.29
C VAL A 61 17.46 6.07 14.58
N VAL A 62 17.22 7.37 14.79
CA VAL A 62 16.13 8.10 14.12
C VAL A 62 16.32 8.13 12.61
N ALA A 63 17.54 8.34 12.13
CA ALA A 63 17.86 8.33 10.69
C ALA A 63 17.54 6.96 10.06
N VAL A 64 18.01 5.88 10.66
CA VAL A 64 17.77 4.50 10.18
C VAL A 64 16.27 4.16 10.18
N PHE A 65 15.56 4.46 11.27
CA PHE A 65 14.11 4.23 11.35
C PHE A 65 13.34 5.06 10.33
N GLY A 66 13.67 6.34 10.16
CA GLY A 66 13.02 7.21 9.19
C GLY A 66 13.16 6.68 7.77
N ILE A 67 14.36 6.26 7.38
CA ILE A 67 14.62 5.67 6.07
C ILE A 67 13.90 4.33 5.90
N ALA A 68 13.98 3.45 6.91
CA ALA A 68 13.33 2.14 6.86
C ALA A 68 11.80 2.24 6.73
N LEU A 69 11.17 3.10 7.52
CA LEU A 69 9.73 3.36 7.43
C LEU A 69 9.34 4.00 6.10
N GLY A 70 10.16 4.91 5.57
CA GLY A 70 9.96 5.49 4.25
C GLY A 70 9.99 4.42 3.14
N VAL A 71 10.95 3.50 3.19
CA VAL A 71 11.03 2.36 2.24
C VAL A 71 9.79 1.48 2.34
N LEU A 72 9.39 1.11 3.56
CA LEU A 72 8.19 0.29 3.77
C LEU A 72 6.92 0.97 3.24
N ALA A 73 6.77 2.28 3.49
CA ALA A 73 5.63 3.04 2.99
C ALA A 73 5.57 3.09 1.46
N VAL A 74 6.71 3.25 0.78
CA VAL A 74 6.79 3.18 -0.70
C VAL A 74 6.44 1.78 -1.20
N LEU A 75 6.94 0.73 -0.55
CA LEU A 75 6.62 -0.65 -0.94
C LEU A 75 5.12 -0.96 -0.78
N CYS A 76 4.51 -0.52 0.32
CA CYS A 76 3.07 -0.63 0.50
C CYS A 76 2.31 0.10 -0.61
N TRP A 77 2.65 1.36 -0.85
CA TRP A 77 1.99 2.19 -1.86
C TRP A 77 2.10 1.58 -3.27
N LYS A 78 3.26 1.06 -3.62
CA LYS A 78 3.50 0.51 -4.96
C LYS A 78 2.87 -0.85 -5.18
N ASN A 79 2.99 -1.74 -4.21
CA ASN A 79 2.71 -3.16 -4.40
C ASN A 79 1.37 -3.61 -3.85
N GLN A 80 0.90 -3.01 -2.76
CA GLN A 80 -0.30 -3.50 -2.07
C GLN A 80 -1.58 -3.13 -2.83
N THR A 81 -2.07 -4.06 -3.63
CA THR A 81 -3.21 -3.86 -4.51
C THR A 81 -4.12 -5.09 -4.55
N ILE A 82 -5.39 -4.85 -4.87
CA ILE A 82 -6.35 -5.89 -5.23
C ILE A 82 -6.87 -5.60 -6.64
N HIS A 83 -6.88 -6.63 -7.48
CA HIS A 83 -7.49 -6.58 -8.82
C HIS A 83 -8.56 -7.63 -8.94
N ILE A 84 -9.74 -7.27 -9.41
CA ILE A 84 -10.78 -8.22 -9.78
C ILE A 84 -10.45 -8.80 -11.16
N ILE A 85 -10.30 -10.13 -11.23
CA ILE A 85 -10.04 -10.83 -12.50
C ILE A 85 -11.36 -11.22 -13.16
N SER A 86 -12.32 -11.70 -12.36
CA SER A 86 -13.62 -12.15 -12.81
C SER A 86 -14.68 -11.92 -11.71
N GLU A 87 -15.93 -12.23 -11.99
CA GLU A 87 -16.99 -12.16 -10.99
C GLU A 87 -16.77 -13.06 -9.78
N GLU A 88 -15.95 -14.09 -9.93
CA GLU A 88 -15.69 -15.10 -8.90
C GLU A 88 -14.32 -14.97 -8.24
N GLN A 89 -13.37 -14.28 -8.89
CA GLN A 89 -11.96 -14.27 -8.48
C GLN A 89 -11.34 -12.88 -8.43
N PHE A 90 -10.44 -12.71 -7.48
CA PHE A 90 -9.60 -11.53 -7.37
C PHE A 90 -8.15 -11.90 -7.04
N THR A 91 -7.21 -11.04 -7.38
CA THR A 91 -5.81 -11.14 -6.97
C THR A 91 -5.50 -10.12 -5.88
N TYR A 92 -4.70 -10.53 -4.93
CA TYR A 92 -4.11 -9.67 -3.91
C TYR A 92 -2.60 -9.70 -4.00
N THR A 93 -1.99 -8.53 -4.09
CA THR A 93 -0.54 -8.35 -4.06
C THR A 93 -0.14 -7.75 -2.73
N THR A 94 0.77 -8.42 -2.03
CA THR A 94 1.31 -7.95 -0.76
C THR A 94 2.30 -6.80 -0.97
N MET A 95 2.66 -6.11 0.10
CA MET A 95 3.66 -5.03 0.03
C MET A 95 5.01 -5.50 -0.52
N PHE A 96 5.36 -6.77 -0.39
CA PHE A 96 6.58 -7.36 -0.96
C PHE A 96 6.45 -7.82 -2.41
N GLY A 97 5.30 -7.57 -3.06
CA GLY A 97 5.07 -7.92 -4.45
C GLY A 97 4.62 -9.36 -4.70
N ASN A 98 4.32 -10.12 -3.66
CA ASN A 98 3.78 -11.47 -3.81
C ASN A 98 2.30 -11.41 -4.15
N THR A 99 1.93 -11.95 -5.31
CA THR A 99 0.54 -11.97 -5.78
C THR A 99 -0.07 -13.35 -5.57
N ARG A 100 -1.28 -13.38 -5.02
CA ARG A 100 -2.09 -14.60 -4.87
C ARG A 100 -3.49 -14.37 -5.41
N THR A 101 -4.07 -15.42 -5.97
CA THR A 101 -5.45 -15.41 -6.47
C THR A 101 -6.37 -16.07 -5.44
N TYR A 102 -7.51 -15.44 -5.20
CA TYR A 102 -8.53 -15.91 -4.27
C TYR A 102 -9.90 -15.90 -4.95
N ASN A 103 -10.81 -16.75 -4.43
CA ASN A 103 -12.21 -16.72 -4.83
C ASN A 103 -13.02 -15.86 -3.84
N PHE A 104 -13.97 -15.10 -4.32
CA PHE A 104 -14.90 -14.35 -3.44
C PHE A 104 -15.69 -15.28 -2.53
N SER A 105 -16.02 -16.49 -3.00
CA SER A 105 -16.72 -17.50 -2.20
C SER A 105 -15.93 -17.99 -0.98
N ASP A 106 -14.62 -17.85 -0.97
CA ASP A 106 -13.75 -18.24 0.14
C ASP A 106 -13.67 -17.17 1.24
N ILE A 107 -14.26 -16.00 1.04
CA ILE A 107 -14.33 -14.94 2.05
C ILE A 107 -15.19 -15.42 3.22
N LYS A 108 -14.54 -15.56 4.38
CA LYS A 108 -15.19 -16.00 5.62
C LYS A 108 -15.77 -14.87 6.45
N GLY A 109 -15.17 -13.71 6.36
CA GLY A 109 -15.60 -12.54 7.12
C GLY A 109 -14.62 -11.39 7.04
N LEU A 110 -15.02 -10.29 7.64
CA LEU A 110 -14.22 -9.08 7.79
C LEU A 110 -14.02 -8.81 9.27
N VAL A 111 -12.77 -8.61 9.68
CA VAL A 111 -12.39 -8.18 11.03
C VAL A 111 -11.90 -6.76 10.96
N ARG A 112 -12.62 -5.85 11.61
CA ARG A 112 -12.22 -4.46 11.72
C ARG A 112 -11.26 -4.29 12.89
N ASN A 113 -10.06 -3.82 12.59
CA ASN A 113 -9.08 -3.40 13.58
C ASN A 113 -9.18 -1.87 13.79
N GLN A 114 -8.40 -1.33 14.69
CA GLN A 114 -8.41 0.11 14.99
C GLN A 114 -8.05 0.95 13.75
N ASP A 115 -7.00 0.54 13.01
CA ASP A 115 -6.43 1.30 11.89
C ASP A 115 -6.46 0.52 10.56
N SER A 116 -7.17 -0.59 10.51
CA SER A 116 -7.18 -1.45 9.33
C SER A 116 -8.35 -2.43 9.35
N MET A 117 -8.55 -3.10 8.24
CA MET A 117 -9.53 -4.18 8.11
C MET A 117 -8.82 -5.43 7.60
N THR A 118 -9.12 -6.56 8.17
CA THR A 118 -8.60 -7.85 7.72
C THR A 118 -9.74 -8.68 7.13
N MET A 119 -9.61 -9.06 5.88
CA MET A 119 -10.51 -9.97 5.20
C MET A 119 -9.98 -11.40 5.35
N LEU A 120 -10.79 -12.26 5.92
CA LEU A 120 -10.47 -13.68 6.09
C LEU A 120 -10.92 -14.43 4.82
N VAL A 121 -9.95 -14.99 4.10
CA VAL A 121 -10.18 -15.69 2.83
C VAL A 121 -9.56 -17.08 2.91
N GLY A 122 -10.40 -18.11 3.00
CA GLY A 122 -9.91 -19.48 3.21
C GLY A 122 -9.10 -19.60 4.50
N ASN A 123 -7.84 -19.96 4.39
CA ASN A 123 -6.88 -20.01 5.51
C ASN A 123 -5.96 -18.79 5.57
N ASP A 124 -6.10 -17.87 4.63
CA ASP A 124 -5.26 -16.68 4.52
C ASP A 124 -5.97 -15.43 5.07
N LYS A 125 -5.19 -14.42 5.31
CA LYS A 125 -5.65 -13.09 5.74
C LYS A 125 -5.22 -12.05 4.71
N VAL A 126 -6.17 -11.31 4.18
CA VAL A 126 -5.93 -10.17 3.31
C VAL A 126 -6.06 -8.90 4.14
N HIS A 127 -4.95 -8.20 4.28
CA HIS A 127 -4.89 -6.97 5.06
C HIS A 127 -5.25 -5.77 4.18
N ILE A 128 -6.21 -4.97 4.65
CA ILE A 128 -6.67 -3.76 3.98
C ILE A 128 -6.41 -2.58 4.92
N GLU A 129 -5.52 -1.69 4.52
CA GLU A 129 -5.22 -0.48 5.29
C GLU A 129 -6.43 0.46 5.32
N SER A 130 -6.57 1.19 6.42
CA SER A 130 -7.66 2.18 6.56
C SER A 130 -7.59 3.30 5.52
N MET A 131 -6.40 3.59 5.02
CA MET A 131 -6.16 4.59 3.98
C MET A 131 -6.43 4.06 2.56
N ALA A 132 -6.64 2.74 2.39
CA ALA A 132 -6.86 2.14 1.09
C ALA A 132 -8.14 2.66 0.44
N VAL A 133 -8.06 2.93 -0.86
CA VAL A 133 -9.21 3.27 -1.70
C VAL A 133 -9.73 2.00 -2.33
N LEU A 134 -10.99 1.70 -2.11
CA LEU A 134 -11.67 0.53 -2.65
C LEU A 134 -12.62 0.96 -3.77
N SER A 135 -12.65 0.21 -4.87
CA SER A 135 -13.66 0.41 -5.92
C SER A 135 -15.03 -0.05 -5.43
N GLU A 136 -16.09 0.58 -5.93
CA GLU A 136 -17.47 0.16 -5.64
C GLU A 136 -17.69 -1.29 -6.04
N ARG A 137 -17.16 -1.70 -7.19
CA ARG A 137 -17.23 -3.07 -7.67
C ARG A 137 -16.63 -4.08 -6.69
N LEU A 138 -15.51 -3.75 -6.05
CA LEU A 138 -14.88 -4.61 -5.04
C LEU A 138 -15.75 -4.70 -3.78
N ILE A 139 -16.27 -3.57 -3.32
CA ILE A 139 -17.15 -3.51 -2.14
C ILE A 139 -18.40 -4.36 -2.38
N ASP A 140 -19.04 -4.22 -3.52
CA ASP A 140 -20.23 -4.97 -3.88
C ASP A 140 -19.95 -6.48 -3.98
N SER A 141 -18.83 -6.86 -4.56
CA SER A 141 -18.43 -8.27 -4.66
C SER A 141 -18.18 -8.90 -3.29
N ILE A 142 -17.54 -8.17 -2.39
CA ILE A 142 -17.31 -8.62 -1.01
C ILE A 142 -18.64 -8.73 -0.26
N ASN A 143 -19.50 -7.74 -0.35
CA ASN A 143 -20.81 -7.75 0.31
C ASN A 143 -21.67 -8.92 -0.19
N LYS A 144 -21.73 -9.13 -1.50
CA LYS A 144 -22.45 -10.25 -2.11
C LYS A 144 -21.93 -11.59 -1.61
N ALA A 145 -20.62 -11.77 -1.51
CA ALA A 145 -20.01 -12.99 -1.00
C ALA A 145 -20.37 -13.23 0.48
N LEU A 146 -20.38 -12.18 1.30
CA LEU A 146 -20.76 -12.28 2.72
C LEU A 146 -22.25 -12.56 2.91
N GLU A 147 -23.13 -11.98 2.08
CA GLU A 147 -24.56 -12.23 2.10
C GLU A 147 -24.89 -13.69 1.72
N GLN A 148 -24.27 -14.21 0.66
CA GLN A 148 -24.42 -15.59 0.25
C GLN A 148 -24.01 -16.58 1.34
N ARG A 149 -23.06 -16.20 2.18
CA ARG A 149 -22.61 -17.04 3.29
C ARG A 149 -23.53 -17.00 4.50
N ARG A 150 -24.25 -15.89 4.69
CA ARG A 150 -25.24 -15.75 5.78
C ARG A 150 -26.58 -16.44 5.48
N GLY A 151 -26.88 -16.61 4.23
CA GLY A 151 -28.03 -17.37 3.75
C GLY A 151 -27.71 -18.85 3.70
#